data_9b159c31b91e0ddff138e8e106c75a58
#
_entry.id   9b159c31b91e0ddff138e8e106c75a58
#
_cell.length_a   1.000
_cell.length_b   1.000
_cell.length_c   1.000
_cell.angle_alpha   90.00
_cell.angle_beta   90.00
_cell.angle_gamma   90.00
#
_symmetry.space_group_name_H-M   'P 1'
#
loop_
_entity.id
_entity.type
_entity.pdbx_description
1 polymer ?
#
loop_
_entity_poly.entity_id
_entity_poly.type
_entity_poly.pdbx_seq_one_letter_code
_entity_poly.pdbx_strand_id
1 'polypeptide(L)'
;VRVADAEGLAAVSMARVAAELGCATMALYRHVRSKDELLLLMADAAFEQPPAEPVEGDWRARLTAWAAGLLGMFRRHPWFREITISGPPMGPGNLAWLDRALAAFDDTGLDEGTKLAVVMGLLPLVHGQARLTIDLERGYAADPEGYDRGYGATLGSLIDPVRFPALSRAVASGLFDGPASGGPDGLGEELDESFLFSLNCYLDGVAAFVEAMRSTGEPAD
;
A
#
# COMPACT_ATOMS: atom_id res chain seq x y z
N VAL A 1 6.62 -2.77 17.36
CA VAL A 1 5.38 -2.69 16.60
C VAL A 1 4.25 -2.20 17.50
N ARG A 2 3.80 -2.94 18.55
CA ARG A 2 2.63 -2.58 19.39
C ARG A 2 2.58 -1.13 19.88
N VAL A 3 3.72 -0.56 20.31
CA VAL A 3 3.77 0.86 20.74
C VAL A 3 3.44 1.80 19.60
N ALA A 4 3.96 1.52 18.40
CA ALA A 4 3.69 2.35 17.22
C ALA A 4 2.24 2.22 16.75
N ASP A 5 1.64 1.03 16.83
CA ASP A 5 0.23 0.81 16.47
C ASP A 5 -0.72 1.56 17.41
N ALA A 6 -0.39 1.58 18.70
CA ALA A 6 -1.25 2.20 19.73
C ALA A 6 -1.06 3.73 19.86
N GLU A 7 0.18 4.21 19.75
CA GLU A 7 0.56 5.57 20.13
C GLU A 7 1.20 6.38 18.98
N GLY A 8 1.40 5.75 17.80
CA GLY A 8 2.09 6.32 16.65
C GLY A 8 3.61 6.22 16.74
N LEU A 9 4.29 6.47 15.59
CA LEU A 9 5.75 6.34 15.49
C LEU A 9 6.51 7.34 16.37
N ALA A 10 5.93 8.51 16.62
CA ALA A 10 6.53 9.53 17.47
C ALA A 10 6.75 9.07 18.93
N ALA A 11 5.89 8.18 19.43
CA ALA A 11 6.02 7.60 20.78
C ALA A 11 7.15 6.55 20.89
N VAL A 12 7.64 6.05 19.76
CA VAL A 12 8.70 5.03 19.74
C VAL A 12 10.04 5.64 20.11
N SER A 13 10.58 5.21 21.24
CA SER A 13 11.92 5.52 21.72
C SER A 13 12.57 4.29 22.36
N MET A 14 13.89 4.27 22.45
CA MET A 14 14.60 3.17 23.11
C MET A 14 14.10 2.95 24.55
N ALA A 15 13.82 4.03 25.29
CA ALA A 15 13.31 3.95 26.65
C ALA A 15 11.88 3.39 26.70
N ARG A 16 10.97 3.85 25.79
CA ARG A 16 9.58 3.38 25.75
C ARG A 16 9.50 1.90 25.35
N VAL A 17 10.33 1.48 24.39
CA VAL A 17 10.39 0.08 23.96
C VAL A 17 11.01 -0.80 25.06
N ALA A 18 12.07 -0.37 25.73
CA ALA A 18 12.64 -1.09 26.86
C ALA A 18 11.63 -1.28 28.00
N ALA A 19 10.85 -0.23 28.32
CA ALA A 19 9.78 -0.31 29.31
C ALA A 19 8.69 -1.32 28.90
N GLU A 20 8.29 -1.33 27.62
CA GLU A 20 7.32 -2.29 27.09
C GLU A 20 7.82 -3.75 27.18
N LEU A 21 9.13 -3.96 27.00
CA LEU A 21 9.76 -5.27 27.10
C LEU A 21 10.11 -5.65 28.55
N GLY A 22 9.87 -4.79 29.53
CA GLY A 22 10.21 -5.03 30.93
C GLY A 22 11.71 -5.09 31.20
N CYS A 23 12.55 -4.39 30.41
CA CYS A 23 14.00 -4.40 30.57
C CYS A 23 14.58 -2.98 30.72
N ALA A 24 15.84 -2.90 31.20
CA ALA A 24 16.55 -1.63 31.25
C ALA A 24 16.92 -1.14 29.83
N THR A 25 16.86 0.15 29.59
CA THR A 25 17.22 0.77 28.28
C THR A 25 18.62 0.36 27.82
N MET A 26 19.59 0.26 28.75
CA MET A 26 20.94 -0.20 28.43
C MET A 26 21.00 -1.67 28.01
N ALA A 27 20.06 -2.50 28.43
CA ALA A 27 19.97 -3.88 27.96
C ALA A 27 19.49 -3.93 26.49
N LEU A 28 18.55 -3.07 26.12
CA LEU A 28 18.09 -2.94 24.74
C LEU A 28 19.22 -2.48 23.80
N TYR A 29 20.06 -1.52 24.23
CA TYR A 29 21.20 -1.02 23.43
C TYR A 29 22.27 -2.09 23.15
N ARG A 30 22.29 -3.20 23.86
CA ARG A 30 23.17 -4.34 23.53
C ARG A 30 22.73 -5.10 22.29
N HIS A 31 21.46 -4.99 21.91
CA HIS A 31 20.86 -5.72 20.79
C HIS A 31 20.51 -4.79 19.62
N VAL A 32 20.20 -3.52 19.90
CA VAL A 32 19.78 -2.53 18.91
C VAL A 32 20.59 -1.25 19.15
N ARG A 33 21.44 -0.89 18.19
CA ARG A 33 22.46 0.16 18.37
C ARG A 33 21.90 1.57 18.28
N SER A 34 20.78 1.76 17.56
CA SER A 34 20.19 3.07 17.31
C SER A 34 18.68 2.99 17.16
N LYS A 35 18.02 4.16 17.18
CA LYS A 35 16.60 4.28 16.84
C LYS A 35 16.34 3.87 15.37
N ASP A 36 17.24 4.20 14.47
CA ASP A 36 17.08 3.85 13.05
C ASP A 36 17.13 2.33 12.84
N GLU A 37 18.06 1.63 13.52
CA GLU A 37 18.09 0.17 13.50
C GLU A 37 16.83 -0.43 14.12
N LEU A 38 16.32 0.15 15.22
CA LEU A 38 15.04 -0.24 15.79
C LEU A 38 13.88 -0.10 14.79
N LEU A 39 13.82 1.01 14.05
CA LEU A 39 12.79 1.26 13.06
C LEU A 39 12.87 0.26 11.89
N LEU A 40 14.08 -0.10 11.45
CA LEU A 40 14.25 -1.14 10.43
C LEU A 40 13.78 -2.51 10.91
N LEU A 41 14.10 -2.90 12.13
CA LEU A 41 13.62 -4.15 12.73
C LEU A 41 12.10 -4.14 12.92
N MET A 42 11.53 -3.00 13.31
CA MET A 42 10.08 -2.84 13.44
C MET A 42 9.39 -2.93 12.07
N ALA A 43 9.96 -2.30 11.05
CA ALA A 43 9.44 -2.37 9.69
C ALA A 43 9.41 -3.80 9.19
N ASP A 44 10.50 -4.55 9.38
CA ASP A 44 10.54 -5.96 8.99
C ASP A 44 9.55 -6.82 9.77
N ALA A 45 9.45 -6.60 11.08
CA ALA A 45 8.50 -7.31 11.94
C ALA A 45 7.02 -7.00 11.61
N ALA A 46 6.73 -5.84 11.00
CA ALA A 46 5.38 -5.50 10.55
C ALA A 46 4.94 -6.32 9.33
N PHE A 47 5.89 -6.77 8.52
CA PHE A 47 5.57 -7.63 7.38
C PHE A 47 5.05 -9.00 7.81
N GLU A 48 5.32 -9.45 9.05
CA GLU A 48 4.91 -10.77 9.53
C GLU A 48 5.12 -11.87 8.47
N GLN A 49 4.30 -12.91 8.48
CA GLN A 49 4.36 -13.91 7.42
C GLN A 49 3.50 -13.43 6.22
N PRO A 50 3.99 -13.58 4.98
CA PRO A 50 3.14 -13.43 3.81
C PRO A 50 1.96 -14.40 3.88
N PRO A 51 0.87 -14.16 3.13
CA PRO A 51 -0.28 -15.07 3.09
C PRO A 51 0.14 -16.53 3.02
N ALA A 52 -0.34 -17.36 3.93
CA ALA A 52 0.25 -18.64 4.36
C ALA A 52 0.26 -19.77 3.31
N GLU A 53 -0.49 -19.67 2.23
CA GLU A 53 -0.53 -20.71 1.18
C GLU A 53 -0.46 -20.06 -0.20
N PRO A 54 0.06 -20.76 -1.21
CA PRO A 54 -0.09 -20.30 -2.58
C PRO A 54 -1.59 -20.15 -2.85
N VAL A 55 -2.02 -18.92 -3.11
CA VAL A 55 -3.40 -18.68 -3.56
C VAL A 55 -3.62 -19.55 -4.78
N GLU A 56 -4.65 -20.41 -4.73
CA GLU A 56 -5.05 -21.21 -5.89
C GLU A 56 -5.37 -20.26 -7.06
N GLY A 57 -4.87 -20.56 -8.22
CA GLY A 57 -5.09 -19.76 -9.42
C GLY A 57 -3.80 -19.46 -10.19
N ASP A 58 -3.97 -18.62 -11.20
CA ASP A 58 -2.88 -18.16 -12.03
C ASP A 58 -2.01 -17.07 -11.36
N TRP A 59 -0.96 -16.66 -12.04
CA TRP A 59 -0.07 -15.60 -11.59
C TRP A 59 -0.81 -14.31 -11.21
N ARG A 60 -1.91 -13.97 -11.94
CA ARG A 60 -2.70 -12.78 -11.70
C ARG A 60 -3.43 -12.84 -10.36
N ALA A 61 -4.09 -13.98 -10.07
CA ALA A 61 -4.78 -14.20 -8.80
C ALA A 61 -3.79 -14.15 -7.62
N ARG A 62 -2.61 -14.75 -7.78
CA ARG A 62 -1.54 -14.75 -6.77
C ARG A 62 -1.03 -13.33 -6.47
N LEU A 63 -0.77 -12.50 -7.51
CA LEU A 63 -0.33 -11.11 -7.33
C LEU A 63 -1.44 -10.21 -6.77
N THR A 64 -2.69 -10.44 -7.16
CA THR A 64 -3.83 -9.71 -6.59
C THR A 64 -3.93 -9.98 -5.08
N ALA A 65 -3.85 -11.24 -4.66
CA ALA A 65 -3.86 -11.60 -3.26
C ALA A 65 -2.64 -11.04 -2.50
N TRP A 66 -1.45 -11.07 -3.13
CA TRP A 66 -0.24 -10.48 -2.57
C TRP A 66 -0.40 -8.96 -2.35
N ALA A 67 -0.88 -8.23 -3.35
CA ALA A 67 -1.10 -6.79 -3.29
C ALA A 67 -2.15 -6.42 -2.22
N ALA A 68 -3.25 -7.16 -2.14
CA ALA A 68 -4.29 -6.98 -1.12
C ALA A 68 -3.75 -7.26 0.29
N GLY A 69 -2.95 -8.32 0.45
CA GLY A 69 -2.30 -8.65 1.72
C GLY A 69 -1.33 -7.55 2.17
N LEU A 70 -0.55 -7.00 1.24
CA LEU A 70 0.38 -5.90 1.50
C LEU A 70 -0.37 -4.62 1.88
N LEU A 71 -1.45 -4.29 1.17
CA LEU A 71 -2.32 -3.15 1.52
C LEU A 71 -2.91 -3.33 2.92
N GLY A 72 -3.38 -4.54 3.27
CA GLY A 72 -3.86 -4.87 4.59
C GLY A 72 -2.80 -4.71 5.68
N MET A 73 -1.54 -5.05 5.41
CA MET A 73 -0.42 -4.82 6.32
C MET A 73 -0.23 -3.32 6.60
N PHE A 74 -0.23 -2.47 5.57
CA PHE A 74 -0.09 -1.02 5.75
C PHE A 74 -1.26 -0.41 6.54
N ARG A 75 -2.47 -0.93 6.37
CA ARG A 75 -3.65 -0.51 7.14
C ARG A 75 -3.54 -0.89 8.62
N ARG A 76 -3.03 -2.09 8.91
CA ARG A 76 -2.78 -2.51 10.30
C ARG A 76 -1.67 -1.69 10.97
N HIS A 77 -0.71 -1.19 10.19
CA HIS A 77 0.47 -0.47 10.66
C HIS A 77 0.59 0.91 10.00
N PRO A 78 -0.33 1.86 10.29
CA PRO A 78 -0.38 3.17 9.62
C PRO A 78 0.89 4.01 9.76
N TRP A 79 1.69 3.76 10.79
CA TRP A 79 2.98 4.40 11.05
C TRP A 79 4.04 4.02 10.02
N PHE A 80 3.86 2.91 9.28
CA PHE A 80 4.83 2.44 8.28
C PHE A 80 5.09 3.50 7.19
N ARG A 81 4.09 4.31 6.84
CA ARG A 81 4.21 5.42 5.88
C ARG A 81 5.25 6.48 6.29
N GLU A 82 5.59 6.58 7.58
CA GLU A 82 6.55 7.52 8.14
C GLU A 82 7.98 6.96 8.08
N ILE A 83 8.14 5.68 7.75
CA ILE A 83 9.45 5.05 7.60
C ILE A 83 10.00 5.32 6.21
N THR A 84 11.19 5.90 6.16
CA THR A 84 11.91 6.10 4.89
C THR A 84 12.48 4.77 4.41
N ILE A 85 12.10 4.35 3.20
CA ILE A 85 12.72 3.20 2.53
C ILE A 85 14.10 3.65 2.06
N SER A 86 15.14 3.23 2.76
CA SER A 86 16.53 3.67 2.52
C SER A 86 17.39 2.63 1.77
N GLY A 87 16.81 1.50 1.40
CA GLY A 87 17.57 0.44 0.72
C GLY A 87 16.72 -0.77 0.34
N PRO A 88 17.35 -1.79 -0.26
CA PRO A 88 16.69 -3.02 -0.62
C PRO A 88 16.21 -3.78 0.64
N PRO A 89 15.22 -4.67 0.50
CA PRO A 89 14.74 -5.50 1.59
C PRO A 89 15.86 -6.41 2.10
N MET A 90 16.14 -6.37 3.40
CA MET A 90 17.22 -7.16 4.03
C MET A 90 16.71 -8.01 5.19
N GLY A 91 15.54 -7.72 5.71
CA GLY A 91 14.95 -8.49 6.80
C GLY A 91 14.18 -9.72 6.32
N PRO A 92 14.04 -10.76 7.15
CA PRO A 92 13.38 -12.02 6.78
C PRO A 92 11.92 -11.83 6.38
N GLY A 93 11.19 -10.90 7.01
CA GLY A 93 9.81 -10.58 6.66
C GLY A 93 9.71 -9.99 5.26
N ASN A 94 10.49 -8.96 4.97
CA ASN A 94 10.53 -8.33 3.66
C ASN A 94 10.95 -9.32 2.56
N LEU A 95 11.98 -10.15 2.84
CA LEU A 95 12.47 -11.14 1.87
C LEU A 95 11.41 -12.21 1.56
N ALA A 96 10.66 -12.67 2.57
CA ALA A 96 9.59 -13.63 2.36
C ALA A 96 8.46 -13.07 1.48
N TRP A 97 8.12 -11.79 1.63
CA TRP A 97 7.13 -11.14 0.78
C TRP A 97 7.62 -10.95 -0.66
N LEU A 98 8.90 -10.58 -0.85
CA LEU A 98 9.49 -10.48 -2.17
C LEU A 98 9.55 -11.83 -2.87
N ASP A 99 10.01 -12.87 -2.19
CA ASP A 99 10.07 -14.24 -2.68
C ASP A 99 8.68 -14.72 -3.13
N ARG A 100 7.65 -14.47 -2.32
CA ARG A 100 6.26 -14.82 -2.66
C ARG A 100 5.75 -14.09 -3.91
N ALA A 101 6.12 -12.82 -4.10
CA ALA A 101 5.75 -12.07 -5.29
C ALA A 101 6.44 -12.61 -6.55
N LEU A 102 7.71 -12.96 -6.47
CA LEU A 102 8.47 -13.54 -7.58
C LEU A 102 7.94 -14.95 -7.95
N ALA A 103 7.66 -15.79 -6.95
CA ALA A 103 7.10 -17.13 -7.15
C ALA A 103 5.69 -17.10 -7.80
N ALA A 104 4.97 -15.99 -7.70
CA ALA A 104 3.68 -15.85 -8.40
C ALA A 104 3.79 -16.05 -9.91
N PHE A 105 4.97 -15.81 -10.49
CA PHE A 105 5.22 -15.88 -11.94
C PHE A 105 5.83 -17.21 -12.43
N ASP A 106 5.97 -18.23 -11.60
CA ASP A 106 6.70 -19.47 -11.97
C ASP A 106 6.17 -20.15 -13.24
N ASP A 107 4.87 -20.02 -13.51
CA ASP A 107 4.22 -20.62 -14.68
C ASP A 107 4.18 -19.69 -15.91
N THR A 108 4.81 -18.53 -15.87
CA THR A 108 4.71 -17.51 -16.93
C THR A 108 5.77 -17.62 -18.01
N GLY A 109 6.94 -18.17 -17.68
CA GLY A 109 8.13 -18.20 -18.54
C GLY A 109 8.91 -16.88 -18.56
N LEU A 110 8.56 -15.91 -17.71
CA LEU A 110 9.33 -14.66 -17.58
C LEU A 110 10.69 -14.93 -16.93
N ASP A 111 11.71 -14.21 -17.37
CA ASP A 111 13.00 -14.17 -16.70
C ASP A 111 12.94 -13.45 -15.34
N GLU A 112 13.90 -13.69 -14.46
CA GLU A 112 13.90 -13.16 -13.09
C GLU A 112 14.00 -11.63 -13.04
N GLY A 113 14.68 -11.01 -14.00
CA GLY A 113 14.77 -9.54 -14.09
C GLY A 113 13.41 -8.92 -14.40
N THR A 114 12.68 -9.49 -15.35
CA THR A 114 11.31 -9.07 -15.71
C THR A 114 10.34 -9.30 -14.55
N LYS A 115 10.39 -10.47 -13.88
CA LYS A 115 9.57 -10.72 -12.67
C LYS A 115 9.80 -9.63 -11.62
N LEU A 116 11.07 -9.35 -11.32
CA LEU A 116 11.43 -8.29 -10.37
C LEU A 116 10.94 -6.92 -10.81
N ALA A 117 11.09 -6.56 -12.09
CA ALA A 117 10.61 -5.28 -12.61
C ALA A 117 9.10 -5.10 -12.44
N VAL A 118 8.31 -6.15 -12.69
CA VAL A 118 6.86 -6.13 -12.45
C VAL A 118 6.54 -5.93 -10.97
N VAL A 119 7.19 -6.68 -10.08
CA VAL A 119 6.98 -6.51 -8.63
C VAL A 119 7.34 -5.11 -8.17
N MET A 120 8.48 -4.57 -8.65
CA MET A 120 8.91 -3.21 -8.31
C MET A 120 7.99 -2.12 -8.87
N GLY A 121 7.31 -2.35 -9.99
CA GLY A 121 6.29 -1.47 -10.53
C GLY A 121 4.96 -1.50 -9.73
N LEU A 122 4.64 -2.65 -9.15
CA LEU A 122 3.43 -2.84 -8.34
C LEU A 122 3.57 -2.20 -6.94
N LEU A 123 4.75 -2.21 -6.34
CA LEU A 123 4.99 -1.66 -4.99
C LEU A 123 4.54 -0.20 -4.84
N PRO A 124 4.91 0.75 -5.73
CA PRO A 124 4.46 2.14 -5.62
C PRO A 124 2.94 2.28 -5.70
N LEU A 125 2.25 1.43 -6.48
CA LEU A 125 0.79 1.43 -6.56
C LEU A 125 0.17 1.08 -5.19
N VAL A 126 0.64 0.01 -4.55
CA VAL A 126 0.16 -0.41 -3.23
C VAL A 126 0.51 0.62 -2.15
N HIS A 127 1.76 1.12 -2.13
CA HIS A 127 2.19 2.14 -1.17
C HIS A 127 1.41 3.45 -1.33
N GLY A 128 1.21 3.90 -2.57
CA GLY A 128 0.46 5.11 -2.88
C GLY A 128 -0.99 5.01 -2.43
N GLN A 129 -1.64 3.88 -2.70
CA GLN A 129 -2.99 3.60 -2.24
C GLN A 129 -3.08 3.58 -0.71
N ALA A 130 -2.21 2.83 -0.04
CA ALA A 130 -2.20 2.75 1.41
C ALA A 130 -2.06 4.14 2.05
N ARG A 131 -1.14 4.95 1.53
CA ARG A 131 -0.94 6.32 2.01
C ARG A 131 -2.17 7.18 1.80
N LEU A 132 -2.76 7.16 0.60
CA LEU A 132 -3.95 7.95 0.26
C LEU A 132 -5.12 7.57 1.18
N THR A 133 -5.38 6.27 1.34
CA THR A 133 -6.44 5.77 2.23
C THR A 133 -6.27 6.29 3.66
N ILE A 134 -5.09 6.10 4.26
CA ILE A 134 -4.81 6.54 5.62
C ILE A 134 -4.94 8.06 5.77
N ASP A 135 -4.49 8.85 4.78
CA ASP A 135 -4.57 10.30 4.83
C ASP A 135 -6.02 10.81 4.70
N LEU A 136 -6.83 10.19 3.83
CA LEU A 136 -8.25 10.53 3.66
C LEU A 136 -9.09 10.11 4.87
N GLU A 137 -8.89 8.91 5.42
CA GLU A 137 -9.55 8.45 6.65
C GLU A 137 -9.26 9.38 7.83
N ARG A 138 -8.01 9.84 7.97
CA ARG A 138 -7.64 10.84 8.99
C ARG A 138 -8.28 12.19 8.75
N GLY A 139 -8.33 12.65 7.51
CA GLY A 139 -9.01 13.88 7.13
C GLY A 139 -10.48 13.82 7.45
N TYR A 140 -11.14 12.72 7.11
CA TYR A 140 -12.54 12.47 7.45
C TYR A 140 -12.76 12.48 8.97
N ALA A 141 -11.94 11.74 9.73
CA ALA A 141 -12.05 11.68 11.19
C ALA A 141 -11.83 13.04 11.87
N ALA A 142 -11.04 13.95 11.27
CA ALA A 142 -10.78 15.27 11.80
C ALA A 142 -11.93 16.27 11.55
N ASP A 143 -12.64 16.17 10.42
CA ASP A 143 -13.79 17.04 10.05
C ASP A 143 -14.83 16.27 9.20
N PRO A 144 -15.62 15.38 9.84
CA PRO A 144 -16.65 14.62 9.13
C PRO A 144 -17.68 15.53 8.44
N GLU A 145 -18.11 16.60 9.13
CA GLU A 145 -19.10 17.54 8.58
C GLU A 145 -18.56 18.32 7.37
N GLY A 146 -17.27 18.58 7.32
CA GLY A 146 -16.60 19.21 6.18
C GLY A 146 -16.58 18.32 4.96
N TYR A 147 -16.38 17.05 5.17
CA TYR A 147 -16.44 16.03 4.11
C TYR A 147 -17.86 15.87 3.57
N ASP A 148 -18.88 15.83 4.44
CA ASP A 148 -20.29 15.63 4.06
C ASP A 148 -20.95 16.86 3.45
N ARG A 149 -20.36 18.05 3.56
CA ARG A 149 -20.91 19.32 3.06
C ARG A 149 -21.03 19.48 1.55
N GLY A 150 -20.83 18.41 0.79
CA GLY A 150 -21.01 18.42 -0.66
C GLY A 150 -19.81 19.03 -1.39
N TYR A 151 -18.74 18.26 -1.50
CA TYR A 151 -17.57 18.65 -2.27
C TYR A 151 -17.91 19.06 -3.70
N GLY A 152 -18.87 18.38 -4.35
CA GLY A 152 -19.36 18.70 -5.70
C GLY A 152 -19.96 20.10 -5.80
N ALA A 153 -20.81 20.49 -4.86
CA ALA A 153 -21.41 21.82 -4.85
C ALA A 153 -20.36 22.92 -4.63
N THR A 154 -19.42 22.68 -3.69
CA THR A 154 -18.29 23.58 -3.44
C THR A 154 -17.41 23.72 -4.68
N LEU A 155 -17.03 22.59 -5.28
CA LEU A 155 -16.21 22.55 -6.49
C LEU A 155 -16.89 23.26 -7.64
N GLY A 156 -18.21 23.01 -7.85
CA GLY A 156 -19.03 23.66 -8.88
C GLY A 156 -19.06 25.19 -8.73
N SER A 157 -18.99 25.72 -7.52
CA SER A 157 -18.93 27.17 -7.27
C SER A 157 -17.55 27.80 -7.52
N LEU A 158 -16.50 27.01 -7.50
CA LEU A 158 -15.11 27.47 -7.63
C LEU A 158 -14.57 27.36 -9.07
N ILE A 159 -15.15 26.46 -9.90
CA ILE A 159 -14.62 26.18 -11.23
C ILE A 159 -15.26 27.10 -12.30
N ASP A 160 -14.40 27.67 -13.14
CA ASP A 160 -14.77 28.36 -14.38
C ASP A 160 -14.79 27.35 -15.53
N PRO A 161 -15.94 27.11 -16.20
CA PRO A 161 -16.06 26.13 -17.30
C PRO A 161 -15.16 26.44 -18.50
N VAL A 162 -14.79 27.70 -18.71
CA VAL A 162 -13.86 28.07 -19.78
C VAL A 162 -12.44 27.68 -19.43
N ARG A 163 -12.06 27.89 -18.18
CA ARG A 163 -10.71 27.56 -17.68
C ARG A 163 -10.53 26.07 -17.36
N PHE A 164 -11.60 25.42 -16.90
CA PHE A 164 -11.57 24.01 -16.44
C PHE A 164 -12.65 23.15 -17.13
N PRO A 165 -12.65 23.02 -18.47
CA PRO A 165 -13.74 22.38 -19.20
C PRO A 165 -13.93 20.88 -18.91
N ALA A 166 -12.83 20.14 -18.64
CA ALA A 166 -12.90 18.72 -18.28
C ALA A 166 -13.47 18.52 -16.87
N LEU A 167 -13.00 19.30 -15.91
CA LEU A 167 -13.48 19.23 -14.52
C LEU A 167 -14.95 19.67 -14.43
N SER A 168 -15.36 20.68 -15.20
CA SER A 168 -16.76 21.10 -15.27
C SER A 168 -17.68 19.99 -15.77
N ARG A 169 -17.24 19.19 -16.77
CA ARG A 169 -18.00 18.01 -17.21
C ARG A 169 -18.09 16.94 -16.11
N ALA A 170 -17.03 16.69 -15.38
CA ALA A 170 -17.03 15.73 -14.28
C ALA A 170 -17.97 16.16 -13.15
N VAL A 171 -17.98 17.46 -12.79
CA VAL A 171 -18.94 17.99 -11.81
C VAL A 171 -20.36 17.87 -12.33
N ALA A 172 -20.63 18.27 -13.58
CA ALA A 172 -21.96 18.19 -14.18
C ALA A 172 -22.50 16.76 -14.32
N SER A 173 -21.62 15.74 -14.31
CA SER A 173 -22.03 14.32 -14.31
C SER A 173 -22.50 13.81 -12.95
N GLY A 174 -22.44 14.63 -11.89
CA GLY A 174 -22.78 14.21 -10.54
C GLY A 174 -21.72 13.36 -9.84
N LEU A 175 -20.52 13.26 -10.43
CA LEU A 175 -19.44 12.41 -9.88
C LEU A 175 -19.06 12.77 -8.43
N PHE A 176 -19.29 14.02 -8.03
CA PHE A 176 -18.93 14.57 -6.73
C PHE A 176 -20.16 14.91 -5.86
N ASP A 177 -21.38 14.50 -6.27
CA ASP A 177 -22.62 14.89 -5.57
C ASP A 177 -23.05 13.89 -4.48
N GLY A 178 -22.38 12.74 -4.38
CA GLY A 178 -22.62 11.78 -3.32
C GLY A 178 -22.20 12.33 -1.96
N PRO A 179 -22.88 11.97 -0.85
CA PRO A 179 -22.20 11.98 0.42
C PRO A 179 -20.93 11.16 0.25
N ALA A 180 -19.83 11.51 0.87
CA ALA A 180 -18.70 10.60 1.01
C ALA A 180 -19.30 9.33 1.63
N SER A 181 -19.48 8.30 0.79
CA SER A 181 -20.49 7.26 0.93
C SER A 181 -20.37 6.55 2.28
N GLY A 182 -21.34 6.74 3.16
CA GLY A 182 -21.54 5.87 4.31
C GLY A 182 -20.57 6.05 5.49
N GLY A 183 -19.87 7.17 5.61
CA GLY A 183 -18.91 7.38 6.72
C GLY A 183 -17.53 6.75 6.45
N PRO A 184 -16.75 6.47 7.50
CA PRO A 184 -15.39 5.91 7.36
C PRO A 184 -15.36 4.59 6.58
N ASP A 185 -16.36 3.73 6.79
CA ASP A 185 -16.45 2.42 6.14
C ASP A 185 -16.70 2.56 4.64
N GLY A 186 -17.61 3.47 4.23
CA GLY A 186 -17.90 3.70 2.82
C GLY A 186 -16.73 4.33 2.05
N LEU A 187 -16.00 5.26 2.68
CA LEU A 187 -14.78 5.81 2.08
C LEU A 187 -13.73 4.71 1.86
N GLY A 188 -13.61 3.78 2.81
CA GLY A 188 -12.72 2.63 2.68
C GLY A 188 -13.11 1.73 1.49
N GLU A 189 -14.38 1.44 1.31
CA GLU A 189 -14.90 0.64 0.19
C GLU A 189 -14.64 1.29 -1.17
N GLU A 190 -14.91 2.58 -1.33
CA GLU A 190 -14.63 3.33 -2.58
C GLU A 190 -13.14 3.33 -2.92
N LEU A 191 -12.28 3.51 -1.92
CA LEU A 191 -10.83 3.48 -2.11
C LEU A 191 -10.34 2.07 -2.48
N ASP A 192 -10.97 1.02 -1.97
CA ASP A 192 -10.67 -0.36 -2.33
C ASP A 192 -11.10 -0.68 -3.76
N GLU A 193 -12.27 -0.23 -4.20
CA GLU A 193 -12.72 -0.35 -5.60
C GLU A 193 -11.77 0.38 -6.55
N SER A 194 -11.37 1.61 -6.21
CA SER A 194 -10.39 2.39 -6.99
C SER A 194 -9.03 1.70 -7.06
N PHE A 195 -8.58 1.11 -5.96
CA PHE A 195 -7.35 0.32 -5.94
C PHE A 195 -7.45 -0.91 -6.82
N LEU A 196 -8.54 -1.67 -6.73
CA LEU A 196 -8.76 -2.87 -7.55
C LEU A 196 -8.81 -2.52 -9.03
N PHE A 197 -9.45 -1.40 -9.40
CA PHE A 197 -9.44 -0.91 -10.78
C PHE A 197 -8.00 -0.64 -11.25
N SER A 198 -7.23 0.12 -10.48
CA SER A 198 -5.85 0.49 -10.83
C SER A 198 -4.93 -0.75 -10.90
N LEU A 199 -5.09 -1.68 -9.96
CA LEU A 199 -4.38 -2.95 -9.93
C LEU A 199 -4.69 -3.79 -11.19
N ASN A 200 -5.98 -3.88 -11.55
CA ASN A 200 -6.39 -4.61 -12.74
C ASN A 200 -5.81 -4.00 -14.02
N CYS A 201 -5.84 -2.67 -14.18
CA CYS A 201 -5.20 -2.00 -15.31
C CYS A 201 -3.70 -2.32 -15.40
N TYR A 202 -3.01 -2.33 -14.26
CA TYR A 202 -1.59 -2.71 -14.21
C TYR A 202 -1.37 -4.17 -14.63
N LEU A 203 -2.14 -5.08 -14.06
CA LEU A 203 -2.03 -6.52 -14.35
C LEU A 203 -2.47 -6.88 -15.78
N ASP A 204 -3.40 -6.12 -16.39
CA ASP A 204 -3.76 -6.26 -17.80
C ASP A 204 -2.58 -5.92 -18.73
N GLY A 205 -1.83 -4.85 -18.39
CA GLY A 205 -0.59 -4.53 -19.08
C GLY A 205 0.46 -5.63 -18.97
N VAL A 206 0.62 -6.20 -17.78
CA VAL A 206 1.52 -7.36 -17.56
C VAL A 206 1.05 -8.58 -18.35
N ALA A 207 -0.25 -8.86 -18.39
CA ALA A 207 -0.81 -9.99 -19.15
C ALA A 207 -0.52 -9.85 -20.64
N ALA A 208 -0.74 -8.67 -21.21
CA ALA A 208 -0.42 -8.40 -22.61
C ALA A 208 1.07 -8.59 -22.92
N PHE A 209 1.94 -8.20 -21.98
CA PHE A 209 3.38 -8.41 -22.11
C PHE A 209 3.74 -9.90 -22.07
N VAL A 210 3.21 -10.67 -21.11
CA VAL A 210 3.42 -12.13 -21.01
C VAL A 210 2.97 -12.85 -22.28
N GLU A 211 1.83 -12.45 -22.84
CA GLU A 211 1.30 -13.06 -24.06
C GLU A 211 2.17 -12.73 -25.29
N ALA A 212 2.65 -11.49 -25.39
CA ALA A 212 3.57 -11.09 -26.45
C ALA A 212 4.88 -11.90 -26.42
N MET A 213 5.45 -12.11 -25.24
CA MET A 213 6.66 -12.94 -25.06
C MET A 213 6.44 -14.39 -25.47
N ARG A 214 5.30 -14.99 -25.12
CA ARG A 214 4.94 -16.36 -25.52
C ARG A 214 4.78 -16.52 -27.04
N SER A 215 4.28 -15.47 -27.72
CA SER A 215 4.06 -15.51 -29.18
C SER A 215 5.32 -15.25 -29.99
N THR A 216 6.31 -14.58 -29.47
CA THR A 216 7.59 -14.32 -30.16
C THR A 216 8.58 -15.48 -30.04
N GLY A 217 8.40 -16.43 -29.11
CA GLY A 217 9.26 -17.57 -28.90
C GLY A 217 10.71 -17.23 -28.49
N GLU A 218 10.98 -15.99 -28.15
CA GLU A 218 12.28 -15.52 -27.69
C GLU A 218 12.31 -15.49 -26.15
N PRO A 219 13.25 -16.20 -25.51
CA PRO A 219 13.57 -15.90 -24.12
C PRO A 219 14.11 -14.48 -24.06
N ALA A 220 13.69 -13.70 -23.08
CA ALA A 220 14.25 -12.38 -22.82
C ALA A 220 15.74 -12.54 -22.49
N ASP A 221 16.61 -11.96 -23.29
CA ASP A 221 18.07 -11.81 -23.05
C ASP A 221 18.32 -10.83 -21.89
#